data_c2c5dabbfacd882ece1fd014395f9ae7
#
_entry.id   c2c5dabbfacd882ece1fd014395f9ae7
#
_cell.length_a   1.000
_cell.length_b   1.000
_cell.length_c   1.000
_cell.angle_alpha   90.00
_cell.angle_beta   90.00
_cell.angle_gamma   90.00
#
_symmetry.space_group_name_H-M   'P 1'
#
loop_
_entity.id
_entity.type
_entity.pdbx_description
1 polymer ?
#
loop_
_entity_poly.entity_id
_entity_poly.type
_entity_poly.pdbx_seq_one_letter_code
_entity_poly.pdbx_strand_id
1 'polypeptide(L)'
;MPVLYLLDGGINEKYKKITKLIDELIIPNRIQPLMIIGIENINRNLDFTRNTNVANDKKWVPEYGNADNFEKFIVLELLPHISKNYKTNNSKTIVGESLGGLLVMDILFYFPHYFDSFIAIDPSLWWNNHELFDFYLEKFDFNLLENKKIWISSSKIVSISKFTDQFVEKLRGKDNLKSNWNYLHDSSQNHFTIFNSSIESALIWTFK
;
A
#
# COMPACT_ATOMS: atom_id res chain seq x y z
N MET A 1 12.43 1.71 16.82
CA MET A 1 12.27 0.74 15.73
C MET A 1 11.30 1.28 14.69
N PRO A 2 11.39 0.92 13.40
CA PRO A 2 10.41 1.28 12.39
C PRO A 2 9.05 0.63 12.65
N VAL A 3 7.99 1.19 12.04
CA VAL A 3 6.62 0.72 12.21
C VAL A 3 6.04 0.32 10.86
N LEU A 4 5.47 -0.87 10.79
CA LEU A 4 4.69 -1.37 9.66
C LEU A 4 3.20 -1.28 9.99
N TYR A 5 2.45 -0.48 9.24
CA TYR A 5 1.00 -0.39 9.28
C TYR A 5 0.41 -1.33 8.24
N LEU A 6 -0.25 -2.39 8.70
CA LEU A 6 -0.80 -3.45 7.87
C LEU A 6 -2.31 -3.25 7.70
N LEU A 7 -2.75 -2.90 6.51
CA LEU A 7 -4.17 -2.91 6.14
C LEU A 7 -4.68 -4.36 6.02
N ASP A 8 -5.97 -4.57 6.23
CA ASP A 8 -6.55 -5.91 6.45
C ASP A 8 -5.79 -6.67 7.56
N GLY A 9 -5.39 -5.93 8.60
CA GLY A 9 -4.51 -6.39 9.66
C GLY A 9 -5.23 -6.92 10.89
N GLY A 10 -6.47 -7.33 10.77
CA GLY A 10 -7.21 -8.00 11.84
C GLY A 10 -6.55 -9.33 12.23
N ILE A 11 -6.75 -9.75 13.48
CA ILE A 11 -6.10 -10.96 14.03
C ILE A 11 -6.50 -12.24 13.28
N ASN A 12 -7.68 -12.26 12.70
CA ASN A 12 -8.21 -13.36 11.88
C ASN A 12 -7.93 -13.18 10.37
N GLU A 13 -7.26 -12.12 9.99
CA GLU A 13 -6.90 -11.78 8.62
C GLU A 13 -5.40 -12.04 8.37
N LYS A 14 -4.67 -10.99 7.99
CA LYS A 14 -3.25 -11.10 7.62
C LYS A 14 -2.29 -11.02 8.80
N TYR A 15 -2.72 -10.50 9.97
CA TYR A 15 -1.82 -10.19 11.09
C TYR A 15 -0.93 -11.36 11.50
N LYS A 16 -1.53 -12.51 11.85
CA LYS A 16 -0.78 -13.69 12.31
C LYS A 16 0.23 -14.21 11.29
N LYS A 17 -0.14 -14.14 10.01
CA LYS A 17 0.73 -14.59 8.93
C LYS A 17 1.92 -13.67 8.76
N ILE A 18 1.68 -12.35 8.78
CA ILE A 18 2.73 -11.35 8.59
C ILE A 18 3.65 -11.29 9.79
N THR A 19 3.16 -11.40 11.03
CA THR A 19 4.01 -11.45 12.23
C THR A 19 4.95 -12.65 12.17
N LYS A 20 4.44 -13.84 11.82
CA LYS A 20 5.27 -15.04 11.66
C LYS A 20 6.35 -14.84 10.59
N LEU A 21 5.98 -14.34 9.41
CA LEU A 21 6.94 -14.05 8.34
C LEU A 21 8.02 -13.07 8.79
N ILE A 22 7.64 -12.00 9.50
CA ILE A 22 8.60 -11.00 10.00
C ILE A 22 9.56 -11.63 11.00
N ASP A 23 9.11 -12.48 11.92
CA ASP A 23 9.99 -13.20 12.84
C ASP A 23 10.98 -14.09 12.07
N GLU A 24 10.51 -14.81 11.05
CA GLU A 24 11.35 -15.64 10.16
C GLU A 24 12.39 -14.83 9.37
N LEU A 25 12.15 -13.53 9.16
CA LEU A 25 13.10 -12.62 8.49
C LEU A 25 14.06 -11.94 9.47
N ILE A 26 13.63 -11.65 10.69
CA ILE A 26 14.46 -11.01 11.72
C ILE A 26 15.53 -11.98 12.26
N ILE A 27 15.15 -13.22 12.55
CA ILE A 27 16.06 -14.23 13.14
C ILE A 27 17.37 -14.39 12.34
N PRO A 28 17.35 -14.56 10.99
CA PRO A 28 18.56 -14.62 10.18
C PRO A 28 19.12 -13.24 9.77
N ASN A 29 18.70 -12.17 10.41
CA ASN A 29 19.10 -10.78 10.10
C ASN A 29 18.84 -10.34 8.65
N ARG A 30 17.77 -10.85 8.01
CA ARG A 30 17.38 -10.41 6.66
C ARG A 30 16.71 -9.04 6.66
N ILE A 31 16.04 -8.69 7.78
CA ILE A 31 15.48 -7.37 8.06
C ILE A 31 15.77 -6.95 9.49
N GLN A 32 15.71 -5.65 9.76
CA GLN A 32 15.78 -5.13 11.13
C GLN A 32 14.49 -5.41 11.92
N PRO A 33 14.57 -5.48 13.27
CA PRO A 33 13.37 -5.55 14.11
C PRO A 33 12.44 -4.36 13.87
N LEU A 34 11.13 -4.63 13.79
CA LEU A 34 10.10 -3.62 13.55
C LEU A 34 8.84 -3.86 14.39
N MET A 35 8.05 -2.82 14.58
CA MET A 35 6.73 -2.89 15.20
C MET A 35 5.66 -3.09 14.12
N ILE A 36 4.67 -3.93 14.37
CA ILE A 36 3.55 -4.16 13.46
C ILE A 36 2.28 -3.61 14.11
N ILE A 37 1.59 -2.75 13.37
CA ILE A 37 0.26 -2.23 13.71
C ILE A 37 -0.72 -2.80 12.69
N GLY A 38 -1.53 -3.76 13.11
CA GLY A 38 -2.63 -4.28 12.30
C GLY A 38 -3.81 -3.32 12.34
N ILE A 39 -4.30 -2.90 11.18
CA ILE A 39 -5.47 -2.06 11.03
C ILE A 39 -6.61 -2.95 10.54
N GLU A 40 -7.57 -3.20 11.43
CA GLU A 40 -8.78 -3.97 11.12
C GLU A 40 -9.88 -3.01 10.64
N ASN A 41 -10.62 -3.41 9.62
CA ASN A 41 -11.73 -2.65 9.09
C ASN A 41 -13.05 -3.17 9.64
N ILE A 42 -13.99 -2.26 9.90
CA ILE A 42 -15.39 -2.62 10.14
C ILE A 42 -16.06 -2.95 8.80
N ASN A 43 -15.83 -2.10 7.81
CA ASN A 43 -16.30 -2.32 6.44
C ASN A 43 -15.17 -1.99 5.45
N ARG A 44 -14.46 -3.03 5.04
CA ARG A 44 -13.29 -2.93 4.16
C ARG A 44 -13.56 -2.18 2.86
N ASN A 45 -14.67 -2.49 2.23
CA ASN A 45 -15.01 -1.91 0.95
C ASN A 45 -15.28 -0.40 1.08
N LEU A 46 -16.05 -0.04 2.10
CA LEU A 46 -16.39 1.34 2.41
C LEU A 46 -15.13 2.15 2.76
N ASP A 47 -14.28 1.61 3.63
CA ASP A 47 -13.10 2.30 4.17
C ASP A 47 -11.96 2.45 3.16
N PHE A 48 -11.89 1.55 2.16
CA PHE A 48 -10.78 1.54 1.20
C PHE A 48 -11.11 2.20 -0.13
N THR A 49 -12.34 2.67 -0.33
CA THR A 49 -12.75 3.26 -1.62
C THR A 49 -13.32 4.66 -1.46
N ARG A 50 -13.03 5.50 -2.43
CA ARG A 50 -13.70 6.81 -2.61
C ARG A 50 -15.05 6.63 -3.30
N ASN A 51 -15.86 7.68 -3.31
CA ASN A 51 -17.09 7.70 -4.08
C ASN A 51 -16.84 7.37 -5.56
N THR A 52 -17.77 6.65 -6.16
CA THR A 52 -17.74 6.32 -7.59
C THR A 52 -19.08 6.61 -8.25
N ASN A 53 -19.04 7.04 -9.52
CA ASN A 53 -20.20 7.14 -10.39
C ASN A 53 -20.29 5.99 -11.38
N VAL A 54 -19.34 5.06 -11.36
CA VAL A 54 -19.28 3.92 -12.29
C VAL A 54 -20.22 2.83 -11.83
N ALA A 55 -21.23 2.51 -12.64
CA ALA A 55 -22.24 1.51 -12.30
C ALA A 55 -21.65 0.11 -12.06
N ASN A 56 -20.59 -0.25 -12.78
CA ASN A 56 -19.93 -1.54 -12.61
C ASN A 56 -19.19 -1.64 -11.28
N ASP A 57 -18.56 -0.55 -10.83
CA ASP A 57 -17.90 -0.51 -9.51
C ASP A 57 -18.90 -0.73 -8.39
N LYS A 58 -20.04 -0.03 -8.45
CA LYS A 58 -21.14 -0.17 -7.48
C LYS A 58 -21.71 -1.58 -7.41
N LYS A 59 -21.65 -2.32 -8.50
CA LYS A 59 -22.08 -3.72 -8.55
C LYS A 59 -21.10 -4.64 -7.81
N TRP A 60 -19.79 -4.40 -7.98
CA TRP A 60 -18.76 -5.23 -7.36
C TRP A 60 -18.46 -4.84 -5.92
N VAL A 61 -18.59 -3.56 -5.60
CA VAL A 61 -18.32 -2.97 -4.28
C VAL A 61 -19.52 -2.10 -3.92
N PRO A 62 -20.61 -2.69 -3.41
CA PRO A 62 -21.89 -1.99 -3.18
C PRO A 62 -21.81 -0.96 -2.04
N GLU A 63 -20.91 -1.13 -1.09
CA GLU A 63 -20.64 -0.20 0.00
C GLU A 63 -19.28 0.46 -0.23
N TYR A 64 -19.25 1.77 -0.46
CA TYR A 64 -18.07 2.52 -0.87
C TYR A 64 -18.14 3.99 -0.41
N GLY A 65 -17.03 4.70 -0.45
CA GLY A 65 -17.04 6.17 -0.37
C GLY A 65 -16.58 6.77 0.96
N ASN A 66 -15.91 6.03 1.84
CA ASN A 66 -15.43 6.52 3.12
C ASN A 66 -13.89 6.63 3.22
N ALA A 67 -13.16 6.39 2.13
CA ALA A 67 -11.69 6.38 2.15
C ALA A 67 -11.11 7.68 2.71
N ASP A 68 -11.69 8.85 2.37
CA ASP A 68 -11.25 10.14 2.89
C ASP A 68 -11.24 10.22 4.43
N ASN A 69 -12.25 9.67 5.08
CA ASN A 69 -12.34 9.67 6.54
C ASN A 69 -11.39 8.62 7.14
N PHE A 70 -11.28 7.47 6.50
CA PHE A 70 -10.40 6.42 6.97
C PHE A 70 -8.91 6.82 6.85
N GLU A 71 -8.52 7.47 5.76
CA GLU A 71 -7.19 8.07 5.60
C GLU A 71 -6.90 9.11 6.69
N LYS A 72 -7.86 10.02 6.95
CA LYS A 72 -7.73 11.02 8.03
C LYS A 72 -7.59 10.35 9.39
N PHE A 73 -8.36 9.31 9.69
CA PHE A 73 -8.18 8.51 10.91
C PHE A 73 -6.76 7.98 11.00
N ILE A 74 -6.24 7.36 9.92
CA ILE A 74 -4.88 6.84 9.91
C ILE A 74 -3.87 7.95 10.19
N VAL A 75 -3.90 9.05 9.42
CA VAL A 75 -2.83 10.05 9.46
C VAL A 75 -2.95 11.03 10.63
N LEU A 76 -4.16 11.36 11.07
CA LEU A 76 -4.40 12.39 12.11
C LEU A 76 -4.63 11.81 13.51
N GLU A 77 -5.01 10.54 13.63
CA GLU A 77 -5.31 9.91 14.91
C GLU A 77 -4.37 8.74 15.20
N LEU A 78 -4.33 7.73 14.33
CA LEU A 78 -3.56 6.51 14.58
C LEU A 78 -2.05 6.77 14.62
N LEU A 79 -1.49 7.46 13.60
CA LEU A 79 -0.05 7.74 13.56
C LEU A 79 0.43 8.56 14.77
N PRO A 80 -0.24 9.66 15.18
CA PRO A 80 0.11 10.39 16.40
C PRO A 80 -0.03 9.54 17.67
N HIS A 81 -1.08 8.72 17.77
CA HIS A 81 -1.28 7.83 18.91
C HIS A 81 -0.10 6.85 19.07
N ILE A 82 0.31 6.20 17.98
CA ILE A 82 1.44 5.26 18.01
C ILE A 82 2.74 5.99 18.36
N SER A 83 3.02 7.12 17.72
CA SER A 83 4.24 7.91 17.98
C SER A 83 4.34 8.41 19.41
N LYS A 84 3.20 8.71 20.06
CA LYS A 84 3.14 9.19 21.45
C LYS A 84 3.32 8.07 22.46
N ASN A 85 2.76 6.88 22.20
CA ASN A 85 2.64 5.83 23.21
C ASN A 85 3.70 4.73 23.09
N TYR A 86 4.44 4.66 21.97
CA TYR A 86 5.42 3.61 21.70
C TYR A 86 6.77 4.19 21.28
N LYS A 87 7.86 3.52 21.67
CA LYS A 87 9.23 3.92 21.30
C LYS A 87 9.53 3.51 19.83
N THR A 88 9.29 4.40 18.90
CA THR A 88 9.58 4.25 17.48
C THR A 88 10.72 5.16 17.03
N ASN A 89 11.29 4.92 15.85
CA ASN A 89 12.26 5.82 15.22
C ASN A 89 11.65 6.74 14.16
N ASN A 90 10.32 6.88 14.18
CA ASN A 90 9.50 7.64 13.24
C ASN A 90 9.49 7.13 11.79
N SER A 91 10.20 6.05 11.45
CA SER A 91 10.09 5.42 10.14
C SER A 91 8.78 4.63 10.05
N LYS A 92 7.94 5.00 9.09
CA LYS A 92 6.58 4.49 8.91
C LYS A 92 6.40 3.89 7.52
N THR A 93 5.97 2.64 7.49
CA THR A 93 5.64 1.91 6.27
C THR A 93 4.16 1.54 6.28
N ILE A 94 3.44 1.71 5.18
CA ILE A 94 2.08 1.22 5.01
C ILE A 94 2.05 0.13 3.95
N VAL A 95 1.28 -0.93 4.18
CA VAL A 95 1.13 -2.04 3.24
C VAL A 95 -0.33 -2.42 3.05
N GLY A 96 -0.72 -2.65 1.80
CA GLY A 96 -2.06 -3.09 1.42
C GLY A 96 -2.08 -3.88 0.12
N GLU A 97 -3.12 -4.68 -0.06
CA GLU A 97 -3.39 -5.48 -1.24
C GLU A 97 -4.75 -5.14 -1.82
N SER A 98 -4.90 -5.19 -3.16
CA SER A 98 -6.18 -4.98 -3.84
C SER A 98 -6.77 -3.59 -3.54
N LEU A 99 -7.97 -3.50 -2.95
CA LEU A 99 -8.53 -2.23 -2.45
C LEU A 99 -7.67 -1.62 -1.33
N GLY A 100 -7.01 -2.43 -0.49
CA GLY A 100 -6.01 -1.93 0.45
C GLY A 100 -4.79 -1.36 -0.25
N GLY A 101 -4.37 -1.96 -1.37
CA GLY A 101 -3.34 -1.41 -2.26
C GLY A 101 -3.78 -0.09 -2.92
N LEU A 102 -5.05 0.03 -3.29
CA LEU A 102 -5.64 1.30 -3.76
C LEU A 102 -5.52 2.38 -2.69
N LEU A 103 -5.90 2.09 -1.44
CA LEU A 103 -5.77 3.04 -0.33
C LEU A 103 -4.31 3.43 -0.06
N VAL A 104 -3.36 2.50 -0.18
CA VAL A 104 -1.93 2.82 -0.08
C VAL A 104 -1.52 3.83 -1.14
N MET A 105 -2.00 3.68 -2.38
CA MET A 105 -1.74 4.62 -3.47
C MET A 105 -2.46 5.95 -3.27
N ASP A 106 -3.68 5.95 -2.75
CA ASP A 106 -4.40 7.16 -2.34
C ASP A 106 -3.58 7.95 -1.32
N ILE A 107 -3.11 7.29 -0.25
CA ILE A 107 -2.27 7.93 0.78
C ILE A 107 -0.94 8.43 0.18
N LEU A 108 -0.34 7.70 -0.76
CA LEU A 108 0.87 8.17 -1.46
C LEU A 108 0.62 9.49 -2.19
N PHE A 109 -0.52 9.67 -2.83
CA PHE A 109 -0.83 10.87 -3.60
C PHE A 109 -1.33 12.03 -2.74
N TYR A 110 -2.20 11.76 -1.75
CA TYR A 110 -2.83 12.82 -0.94
C TYR A 110 -2.03 13.18 0.31
N PHE A 111 -1.30 12.22 0.88
CA PHE A 111 -0.61 12.33 2.17
C PHE A 111 0.82 11.82 2.13
N PRO A 112 1.65 12.15 1.10
CA PRO A 112 2.99 11.58 0.92
C PRO A 112 3.94 11.81 2.10
N HIS A 113 3.71 12.86 2.88
CA HIS A 113 4.59 13.22 4.01
C HIS A 113 4.40 12.36 5.26
N TYR A 114 3.31 11.59 5.34
CA TYR A 114 2.99 10.83 6.55
C TYR A 114 3.70 9.49 6.65
N PHE A 115 4.14 8.94 5.51
CA PHE A 115 4.86 7.67 5.45
C PHE A 115 6.20 7.83 4.72
N ASP A 116 7.14 6.94 5.07
CA ASP A 116 8.46 6.87 4.44
C ASP A 116 8.51 5.75 3.39
N SER A 117 7.65 4.74 3.54
CA SER A 117 7.59 3.61 2.63
C SER A 117 6.14 3.18 2.35
N PHE A 118 5.89 2.79 1.11
CA PHE A 118 4.59 2.37 0.60
C PHE A 118 4.73 1.02 -0.09
N ILE A 119 3.94 0.03 0.32
CA ILE A 119 3.90 -1.30 -0.29
C ILE A 119 2.49 -1.54 -0.82
N ALA A 120 2.31 -1.42 -2.13
CA ALA A 120 1.05 -1.65 -2.81
C ALA A 120 1.11 -2.95 -3.62
N ILE A 121 0.35 -3.96 -3.20
CA ILE A 121 0.32 -5.28 -3.84
C ILE A 121 -0.97 -5.41 -4.66
N ASP A 122 -0.80 -5.57 -5.97
CA ASP A 122 -1.89 -5.70 -6.97
C ASP A 122 -3.01 -4.66 -6.75
N PRO A 123 -2.65 -3.35 -6.66
CA PRO A 123 -3.59 -2.31 -6.27
C PRO A 123 -4.73 -2.16 -7.27
N SER A 124 -5.96 -1.99 -6.76
CA SER A 124 -7.18 -1.85 -7.57
C SER A 124 -7.29 -0.46 -8.22
N LEU A 125 -6.28 -0.03 -8.99
CA LEU A 125 -6.21 1.29 -9.62
C LEU A 125 -7.27 1.52 -10.72
N TRP A 126 -8.07 0.50 -11.03
CA TRP A 126 -9.22 0.58 -11.94
C TRP A 126 -10.43 1.30 -11.32
N TRP A 127 -10.46 1.47 -9.98
CA TRP A 127 -11.57 2.07 -9.24
C TRP A 127 -11.95 3.44 -9.78
N ASN A 128 -13.27 3.72 -9.82
CA ASN A 128 -13.86 4.96 -10.31
C ASN A 128 -13.36 5.36 -11.70
N ASN A 129 -13.36 4.40 -12.62
CA ASN A 129 -12.83 4.58 -13.97
C ASN A 129 -11.38 5.08 -13.98
N HIS A 130 -10.52 4.50 -13.11
CA HIS A 130 -9.11 4.86 -12.87
C HIS A 130 -8.85 6.34 -12.56
N GLU A 131 -9.80 7.02 -11.91
CA GLU A 131 -9.73 8.44 -11.59
C GLU A 131 -8.45 8.83 -10.81
N LEU A 132 -8.06 8.00 -9.82
CA LEU A 132 -6.82 8.22 -9.06
C LEU A 132 -5.64 8.32 -10.01
N PHE A 133 -5.63 7.48 -11.03
CA PHE A 133 -4.56 7.43 -12.00
C PHE A 133 -4.59 8.63 -12.96
N ASP A 134 -5.73 8.88 -13.61
CA ASP A 134 -5.83 9.91 -14.65
C ASP A 134 -5.70 11.33 -14.11
N PHE A 135 -6.35 11.59 -12.96
CA PHE A 135 -6.42 12.96 -12.42
C PHE A 135 -5.15 13.33 -11.62
N TYR A 136 -4.65 12.43 -10.79
CA TYR A 136 -3.54 12.74 -9.89
C TYR A 136 -2.18 12.48 -10.49
N LEU A 137 -2.04 11.45 -11.29
CA LEU A 137 -0.75 11.11 -11.87
C LEU A 137 -0.21 12.21 -12.79
N GLU A 138 -1.08 12.91 -13.51
CA GLU A 138 -0.67 14.02 -14.38
C GLU A 138 -0.22 15.27 -13.59
N LYS A 139 -0.79 15.51 -12.42
CA LYS A 139 -0.58 16.70 -11.59
C LYS A 139 0.35 16.47 -10.40
N PHE A 140 0.72 15.22 -10.14
CA PHE A 140 1.49 14.87 -8.96
C PHE A 140 2.93 15.35 -9.06
N ASP A 141 3.40 16.03 -8.02
CA ASP A 141 4.81 16.41 -7.90
C ASP A 141 5.64 15.20 -7.45
N PHE A 142 6.27 14.53 -8.39
CA PHE A 142 7.10 13.36 -8.12
C PHE A 142 8.33 13.66 -7.25
N ASN A 143 8.75 14.93 -7.08
CA ASN A 143 9.84 15.27 -6.16
C ASN A 143 9.47 14.96 -4.70
N LEU A 144 8.18 14.89 -4.35
CA LEU A 144 7.72 14.46 -3.03
C LEU A 144 8.10 13.01 -2.70
N LEU A 145 8.50 12.22 -3.69
CA LEU A 145 8.90 10.82 -3.54
C LEU A 145 10.42 10.62 -3.40
N GLU A 146 11.25 11.64 -3.51
CA GLU A 146 12.73 11.50 -3.52
C GLU A 146 13.29 10.73 -2.31
N ASN A 147 12.67 10.87 -1.15
CA ASN A 147 13.08 10.19 0.08
C ASN A 147 12.12 9.08 0.52
N LYS A 148 11.27 8.58 -0.40
CA LYS A 148 10.30 7.53 -0.12
C LYS A 148 10.75 6.21 -0.72
N LYS A 149 10.41 5.10 -0.08
CA LYS A 149 10.53 3.77 -0.69
C LYS A 149 9.16 3.31 -1.19
N ILE A 150 9.08 2.88 -2.44
CA ILE A 150 7.82 2.45 -3.05
C ILE A 150 8.00 1.05 -3.61
N TRP A 151 7.34 0.07 -3.01
CA TRP A 151 7.21 -1.27 -3.58
C TRP A 151 5.85 -1.43 -4.22
N ILE A 152 5.85 -1.91 -5.44
CA ILE A 152 4.63 -2.22 -6.17
C ILE A 152 4.74 -3.63 -6.71
N SER A 153 3.65 -4.38 -6.70
CA SER A 153 3.60 -5.64 -7.43
C SER A 153 2.27 -5.79 -8.16
N SER A 154 2.28 -6.55 -9.25
CA SER A 154 1.09 -6.89 -10.01
C SER A 154 1.07 -8.34 -10.44
N SER A 155 -0.14 -8.90 -10.49
CA SER A 155 -0.43 -10.24 -10.99
C SER A 155 -0.61 -10.24 -12.51
N LYS A 156 -0.89 -11.43 -13.07
CA LYS A 156 -1.21 -11.59 -14.50
C LYS A 156 -2.56 -11.00 -14.94
N ILE A 157 -3.35 -10.45 -14.01
CA ILE A 157 -4.69 -9.94 -14.33
C ILE A 157 -4.57 -8.57 -15.00
N VAL A 158 -4.65 -8.55 -16.33
CA VAL A 158 -4.42 -7.35 -17.15
C VAL A 158 -5.32 -6.18 -16.79
N SER A 159 -6.57 -6.43 -16.39
CA SER A 159 -7.49 -5.36 -15.97
C SER A 159 -7.03 -4.62 -14.70
N ILE A 160 -6.13 -5.21 -13.92
CA ILE A 160 -5.51 -4.62 -12.72
C ILE A 160 -4.12 -4.11 -13.08
N SER A 161 -3.26 -4.98 -13.64
CA SER A 161 -1.84 -4.68 -13.86
C SER A 161 -1.57 -3.51 -14.81
N LYS A 162 -2.42 -3.29 -15.82
CA LYS A 162 -2.18 -2.24 -16.82
C LYS A 162 -2.04 -0.83 -16.22
N PHE A 163 -2.78 -0.50 -15.17
CA PHE A 163 -2.67 0.80 -14.50
C PHE A 163 -1.44 0.87 -13.60
N THR A 164 -1.08 -0.25 -12.99
CA THR A 164 0.17 -0.39 -12.25
C THR A 164 1.37 -0.22 -13.17
N ASP A 165 1.36 -0.86 -14.35
CA ASP A 165 2.39 -0.73 -15.37
C ASP A 165 2.55 0.74 -15.84
N GLN A 166 1.45 1.43 -16.07
CA GLN A 166 1.48 2.85 -16.47
C GLN A 166 2.08 3.74 -15.37
N PHE A 167 1.76 3.50 -14.09
CA PHE A 167 2.40 4.22 -12.97
C PHE A 167 3.89 3.97 -12.93
N VAL A 168 4.31 2.72 -13.07
CA VAL A 168 5.72 2.32 -13.12
C VAL A 168 6.47 3.00 -14.27
N GLU A 169 5.85 3.12 -15.45
CA GLU A 169 6.47 3.85 -16.57
C GLU A 169 6.69 5.33 -16.25
N LYS A 170 5.77 5.97 -15.51
CA LYS A 170 6.00 7.34 -15.03
C LYS A 170 7.17 7.44 -14.05
N LEU A 171 7.32 6.46 -13.15
CA LEU A 171 8.48 6.41 -12.23
C LEU A 171 9.79 6.19 -12.99
N ARG A 172 9.81 5.32 -14.01
CA ARG A 172 11.00 5.09 -14.86
C ARG A 172 11.51 6.35 -15.53
N GLY A 173 10.62 7.26 -15.90
CA GLY A 173 10.95 8.55 -16.49
C GLY A 173 11.55 9.58 -15.51
N LYS A 174 11.73 9.24 -14.22
CA LYS A 174 12.21 10.15 -13.18
C LYS A 174 13.58 9.71 -12.68
N ASP A 175 14.64 10.35 -13.16
CA ASP A 175 16.02 9.97 -12.83
C ASP A 175 16.36 10.07 -11.34
N ASN A 176 15.79 11.05 -10.64
CA ASN A 176 15.96 11.27 -9.21
C ASN A 176 15.28 10.19 -8.34
N LEU A 177 14.44 9.32 -8.90
CA LEU A 177 13.71 8.27 -8.17
C LEU A 177 14.25 6.85 -8.42
N LYS A 178 15.24 6.64 -9.27
CA LYS A 178 15.67 5.30 -9.74
C LYS A 178 15.95 4.27 -8.65
N SER A 179 16.43 4.70 -7.48
CA SER A 179 16.76 3.80 -6.35
C SER A 179 15.63 3.68 -5.32
N ASN A 180 14.56 4.44 -5.48
CA ASN A 180 13.54 4.63 -4.45
C ASN A 180 12.29 3.78 -4.67
N TRP A 181 12.22 3.05 -5.76
CA TRP A 181 11.08 2.18 -6.04
C TRP A 181 11.50 0.83 -6.60
N ASN A 182 10.63 -0.16 -6.43
CA ASN A 182 10.79 -1.49 -6.99
C ASN A 182 9.45 -1.99 -7.52
N TYR A 183 9.47 -2.73 -8.61
CA TYR A 183 8.29 -3.30 -9.23
C TYR A 183 8.48 -4.78 -9.54
N LEU A 184 7.54 -5.59 -9.06
CA LEU A 184 7.46 -7.01 -9.35
C LEU A 184 6.19 -7.31 -10.14
N HIS A 185 6.31 -7.57 -11.45
CA HIS A 185 5.24 -8.19 -12.21
C HIS A 185 5.41 -9.71 -12.18
N ASP A 186 4.49 -10.42 -11.55
CA ASP A 186 4.54 -11.89 -11.46
C ASP A 186 3.40 -12.50 -12.28
N SER A 187 3.71 -12.83 -13.55
CA SER A 187 2.76 -13.44 -14.48
C SER A 187 2.36 -14.89 -14.11
N SER A 188 3.03 -15.51 -13.15
CA SER A 188 2.65 -16.84 -12.62
C SER A 188 1.52 -16.75 -11.60
N GLN A 189 1.31 -15.57 -10.99
CA GLN A 189 0.35 -15.33 -9.93
C GLN A 189 -0.95 -14.72 -10.47
N ASN A 190 -2.04 -14.97 -9.76
CA ASN A 190 -3.31 -14.28 -9.94
C ASN A 190 -3.57 -13.32 -8.75
N HIS A 191 -4.69 -12.61 -8.79
CA HIS A 191 -5.06 -11.63 -7.76
C HIS A 191 -5.12 -12.19 -6.33
N PHE A 192 -5.46 -13.47 -6.17
CA PHE A 192 -5.60 -14.11 -4.85
C PHE A 192 -4.29 -14.70 -4.32
N THR A 193 -3.26 -14.83 -5.16
CA THR A 193 -1.99 -15.48 -4.78
C THR A 193 -0.80 -14.53 -4.75
N ILE A 194 -0.88 -13.39 -5.42
CA ILE A 194 0.21 -12.41 -5.57
C ILE A 194 0.69 -11.84 -4.24
N PHE A 195 -0.20 -11.64 -3.26
CA PHE A 195 0.19 -11.15 -1.95
C PHE A 195 1.24 -12.06 -1.30
N ASN A 196 0.97 -13.35 -1.32
CA ASN A 196 1.82 -14.35 -0.68
C ASN A 196 3.19 -14.49 -1.36
N SER A 197 3.26 -14.33 -2.68
CA SER A 197 4.52 -14.41 -3.42
C SER A 197 5.35 -13.12 -3.35
N SER A 198 4.70 -11.98 -3.13
CA SER A 198 5.34 -10.67 -3.19
C SER A 198 5.79 -10.12 -1.83
N ILE A 199 5.04 -10.42 -0.76
CA ILE A 199 5.19 -9.74 0.53
C ILE A 199 6.56 -9.94 1.16
N GLU A 200 7.16 -11.12 1.09
CA GLU A 200 8.50 -11.38 1.62
C GLU A 200 9.55 -10.48 0.97
N SER A 201 9.57 -10.44 -0.36
CA SER A 201 10.50 -9.61 -1.12
C SER A 201 10.30 -8.11 -0.85
N ALA A 202 9.03 -7.68 -0.71
CA ALA A 202 8.69 -6.31 -0.36
C ALA A 202 9.24 -5.91 1.01
N LEU A 203 9.06 -6.76 2.03
CA LEU A 203 9.56 -6.53 3.38
C LEU A 203 11.10 -6.47 3.42
N ILE A 204 11.76 -7.40 2.74
CA ILE A 204 13.23 -7.42 2.68
C ILE A 204 13.76 -6.16 2.01
N TRP A 205 13.20 -5.76 0.88
CA TRP A 205 13.65 -4.56 0.18
C TRP A 205 13.41 -3.28 0.99
N THR A 206 12.32 -3.23 1.75
CA THR A 206 11.93 -2.05 2.53
C THR A 206 12.76 -1.91 3.81
N PHE A 207 13.02 -3.02 4.52
CA PHE A 207 13.56 -3.01 5.89
C PHE A 207 15.01 -3.55 6.02
N LYS A 208 15.65 -3.85 4.91
CA LYS A 208 17.06 -4.28 4.88
C LYS A 208 18.06 -3.21 5.29
#